data_93a58d7688a9c091f70f439becaf05a2
#
_entry.id   93a58d7688a9c091f70f439becaf05a2
#
_cell.length_a   1.000
_cell.length_b   1.000
_cell.length_c   1.000
_cell.angle_alpha   90.00
_cell.angle_beta   90.00
_cell.angle_gamma   90.00
#
_symmetry.space_group_name_H-M   'P 1'
#
loop_
_entity.id
_entity.type
_entity.pdbx_description
1 polymer ?
#
loop_
_entity_poly.entity_id
_entity_poly.type
_entity_poly.pdbx_seq_one_letter_code
_entity_poly.pdbx_strand_id
1 'polypeptide(L)'
;MSRWTTAEIKDLSGTKAIITGANSGLGYETAKALAAKGAKVIVAGRNVEKCQEAAQSIKLQYPDSTIEVGFLDLADLTSVKVFAENHLDEPLNFLINNAGIMATPYAQTVDGFEAQMGINHLGHFALAALLWSSLKKIDNARIVNVSSSAHRMGKLLRADEEEVNISKDKYRAWPVYGNSKLANLLFTYELNRKLKSAGHSQTVTTAHPGLSNTNLQSGMMRGRTELFKDIAKALINAGNSIVAQSAQMGALPQIYAAVNPHLTNGEYIGPDGVFEAKGYPKIVASSANAQNAEVAHNLWLTSETLTGIKFKI
;
A
#
# COMPACT_ATOMS: atom_id res chain seq x y z
N MET A 1 -3.00 28.18 0.33
CA MET A 1 -3.93 27.03 0.18
C MET A 1 -4.16 26.44 1.55
N SER A 2 -5.40 26.11 1.91
CA SER A 2 -5.72 25.45 3.18
C SER A 2 -5.03 24.07 3.22
N ARG A 3 -4.50 23.70 4.38
CA ARG A 3 -3.87 22.40 4.61
C ARG A 3 -4.98 21.34 4.75
N TRP A 4 -5.05 20.43 3.80
CA TRP A 4 -6.05 19.37 3.82
C TRP A 4 -5.88 18.42 5.02
N THR A 5 -6.98 18.08 5.68
CA THR A 5 -7.03 17.16 6.82
C THR A 5 -8.23 16.22 6.70
N THR A 6 -8.34 15.24 7.59
CA THR A 6 -9.48 14.31 7.62
C THR A 6 -10.83 14.99 7.92
N ALA A 7 -10.83 16.24 8.40
CA ALA A 7 -12.05 17.03 8.57
C ALA A 7 -12.76 17.32 7.23
N GLU A 8 -11.97 17.40 6.15
CA GLU A 8 -12.46 17.70 4.80
C GLU A 8 -13.03 16.46 4.05
N ILE A 9 -12.95 15.28 4.66
CA ILE A 9 -13.57 14.07 4.11
C ILE A 9 -15.10 14.25 4.14
N LYS A 10 -15.72 14.12 2.98
CA LYS A 10 -17.19 14.14 2.85
C LYS A 10 -17.81 12.89 3.50
N ASP A 11 -19.12 12.86 3.62
CA ASP A 11 -19.84 11.66 4.02
C ASP A 11 -19.53 10.49 3.08
N LEU A 12 -19.17 9.35 3.66
CA LEU A 12 -18.84 8.09 2.99
C LEU A 12 -19.88 6.99 3.29
N SER A 13 -21.05 7.36 3.82
CA SER A 13 -22.12 6.41 4.07
C SER A 13 -22.51 5.67 2.79
N GLY A 14 -22.71 4.36 2.89
CA GLY A 14 -22.97 3.49 1.75
C GLY A 14 -21.74 3.09 0.92
N THR A 15 -20.53 3.52 1.31
CA THR A 15 -19.29 3.08 0.64
C THR A 15 -18.63 1.93 1.40
N LYS A 16 -17.84 1.11 0.67
CA LYS A 16 -17.05 0.01 1.23
C LYS A 16 -15.57 0.24 0.94
N ALA A 17 -14.74 0.06 1.97
CA ALA A 17 -13.28 0.14 1.88
C ALA A 17 -12.61 -1.13 2.39
N ILE A 18 -11.64 -1.66 1.64
CA ILE A 18 -10.72 -2.72 2.08
C ILE A 18 -9.36 -2.08 2.29
N ILE A 19 -8.77 -2.28 3.49
CA ILE A 19 -7.45 -1.72 3.83
C ILE A 19 -6.54 -2.84 4.31
N THR A 20 -5.49 -3.12 3.56
CA THR A 20 -4.51 -4.15 3.94
C THR A 20 -3.56 -3.64 5.02
N GLY A 21 -3.23 -4.47 6.02
CA GLY A 21 -2.36 -4.09 7.12
C GLY A 21 -2.95 -3.02 8.04
N ALA A 22 -4.28 -2.99 8.17
CA ALA A 22 -5.00 -1.97 8.94
C ALA A 22 -5.04 -2.23 10.46
N ASN A 23 -4.35 -3.24 10.94
CA ASN A 23 -4.25 -3.55 12.37
C ASN A 23 -3.34 -2.59 13.16
N SER A 24 -2.57 -1.72 12.51
CA SER A 24 -1.67 -0.76 13.16
C SER A 24 -1.20 0.35 12.22
N GLY A 25 -0.56 1.38 12.79
CA GLY A 25 0.14 2.43 12.04
C GLY A 25 -0.73 3.15 11.03
N LEU A 26 -0.22 3.33 9.81
CA LEU A 26 -0.90 4.08 8.74
C LEU A 26 -2.23 3.46 8.34
N GLY A 27 -2.28 2.12 8.23
CA GLY A 27 -3.49 1.40 7.88
C GLY A 27 -4.59 1.57 8.91
N TYR A 28 -4.25 1.52 10.20
CA TYR A 28 -5.19 1.80 11.30
C TYR A 28 -5.74 3.22 11.24
N GLU A 29 -4.88 4.22 11.07
CA GLU A 29 -5.33 5.62 10.98
C GLU A 29 -6.20 5.87 9.74
N THR A 30 -5.90 5.17 8.63
CA THR A 30 -6.74 5.21 7.43
C THR A 30 -8.11 4.57 7.67
N ALA A 31 -8.14 3.38 8.26
CA ALA A 31 -9.38 2.69 8.62
C ALA A 31 -10.25 3.54 9.54
N LYS A 32 -9.64 4.11 10.58
CA LYS A 32 -10.30 5.02 11.52
C LYS A 32 -10.90 6.24 10.83
N ALA A 33 -10.14 6.88 9.94
CA ALA A 33 -10.60 8.10 9.25
C ALA A 33 -11.78 7.83 8.31
N LEU A 34 -11.75 6.72 7.55
CA LEU A 34 -12.86 6.36 6.66
C LEU A 34 -14.09 5.90 7.44
N ALA A 35 -13.89 5.11 8.50
CA ALA A 35 -14.99 4.66 9.39
C ALA A 35 -15.67 5.83 10.10
N ALA A 36 -14.91 6.82 10.58
CA ALA A 36 -15.43 8.04 11.19
C ALA A 36 -16.32 8.87 10.25
N LYS A 37 -16.28 8.60 8.96
CA LYS A 37 -17.08 9.26 7.92
C LYS A 37 -18.17 8.36 7.32
N GLY A 38 -18.47 7.22 7.98
CA GLY A 38 -19.59 6.35 7.62
C GLY A 38 -19.25 5.23 6.63
N ALA A 39 -18.01 5.08 6.18
CA ALA A 39 -17.65 3.96 5.32
C ALA A 39 -17.75 2.62 6.08
N LYS A 40 -18.24 1.57 5.41
CA LYS A 40 -18.03 0.17 5.83
C LYS A 40 -16.56 -0.18 5.58
N VAL A 41 -15.80 -0.47 6.63
CA VAL A 41 -14.36 -0.73 6.55
C VAL A 41 -14.03 -2.18 6.86
N ILE A 42 -13.28 -2.82 5.97
CA ILE A 42 -12.69 -4.14 6.18
C ILE A 42 -11.24 -3.96 6.61
N VAL A 43 -10.95 -4.29 7.87
CA VAL A 43 -9.59 -4.33 8.44
C VAL A 43 -8.95 -5.66 8.05
N ALA A 44 -8.15 -5.66 6.97
CA ALA A 44 -7.57 -6.87 6.42
C ALA A 44 -6.12 -7.08 6.90
N GLY A 45 -5.81 -8.28 7.41
CA GLY A 45 -4.45 -8.62 7.86
C GLY A 45 -4.31 -10.06 8.32
N ARG A 46 -3.05 -10.53 8.43
CA ARG A 46 -2.74 -11.93 8.78
C ARG A 46 -2.89 -12.27 10.26
N ASN A 47 -2.85 -11.30 11.15
CA ASN A 47 -3.09 -11.51 12.59
C ASN A 47 -4.50 -11.02 12.92
N VAL A 48 -5.43 -11.97 12.99
CA VAL A 48 -6.87 -11.70 13.21
C VAL A 48 -7.12 -11.04 14.55
N GLU A 49 -6.43 -11.47 15.62
CA GLU A 49 -6.58 -10.88 16.95
C GLU A 49 -6.23 -9.39 16.94
N LYS A 50 -5.09 -9.01 16.34
CA LYS A 50 -4.71 -7.60 16.21
C LYS A 50 -5.66 -6.80 15.33
N CYS A 51 -6.24 -7.43 14.30
CA CYS A 51 -7.27 -6.78 13.48
C CYS A 51 -8.56 -6.56 14.28
N GLN A 52 -8.94 -7.51 15.15
CA GLN A 52 -10.08 -7.37 16.05
C GLN A 52 -9.86 -6.28 17.10
N GLU A 53 -8.68 -6.22 17.70
CA GLU A 53 -8.29 -5.15 18.63
C GLU A 53 -8.39 -3.77 17.96
N ALA A 54 -7.89 -3.65 16.73
CA ALA A 54 -7.97 -2.41 15.95
C ALA A 54 -9.42 -2.04 15.64
N ALA A 55 -10.22 -2.98 15.18
CA ALA A 55 -11.64 -2.78 14.89
C ALA A 55 -12.42 -2.34 16.14
N GLN A 56 -12.18 -3.00 17.27
CA GLN A 56 -12.80 -2.64 18.54
C GLN A 56 -12.38 -1.23 19.01
N SER A 57 -11.09 -0.90 18.89
CA SER A 57 -10.57 0.43 19.23
C SER A 57 -11.24 1.55 18.41
N ILE A 58 -11.50 1.30 17.12
CA ILE A 58 -12.21 2.26 16.27
C ILE A 58 -13.67 2.35 16.68
N LYS A 59 -14.36 1.23 16.93
CA LYS A 59 -15.76 1.20 17.38
C LYS A 59 -15.97 1.92 18.72
N LEU A 60 -15.01 1.84 19.64
CA LEU A 60 -15.09 2.58 20.90
C LEU A 60 -15.04 4.12 20.68
N GLN A 61 -14.35 4.59 19.65
CA GLN A 61 -14.27 6.00 19.30
C GLN A 61 -15.45 6.45 18.42
N TYR A 62 -15.96 5.55 17.58
CA TYR A 62 -17.05 5.79 16.62
C TYR A 62 -18.07 4.64 16.70
N PRO A 63 -19.00 4.66 17.69
CA PRO A 63 -19.90 3.54 17.96
C PRO A 63 -20.76 3.12 16.77
N ASP A 64 -21.16 4.07 15.93
CA ASP A 64 -22.01 3.83 14.75
C ASP A 64 -21.23 3.31 13.53
N SER A 65 -19.91 3.16 13.64
CA SER A 65 -19.08 2.71 12.50
C SER A 65 -19.30 1.23 12.18
N THR A 66 -19.34 0.90 10.90
CA THR A 66 -19.41 -0.47 10.40
C THR A 66 -18.00 -0.97 10.05
N ILE A 67 -17.47 -1.85 10.90
CA ILE A 67 -16.12 -2.39 10.75
C ILE A 67 -16.17 -3.91 10.82
N GLU A 68 -15.57 -4.55 9.83
CA GLU A 68 -15.36 -5.99 9.74
C GLU A 68 -13.88 -6.32 9.72
N VAL A 69 -13.54 -7.55 10.10
CA VAL A 69 -12.18 -8.07 10.07
C VAL A 69 -12.09 -9.17 9.03
N GLY A 70 -11.06 -9.11 8.19
CA GLY A 70 -10.77 -10.12 7.18
C GLY A 70 -9.37 -10.71 7.35
N PHE A 71 -9.27 -12.04 7.40
CA PHE A 71 -7.97 -12.71 7.35
C PHE A 71 -7.37 -12.59 5.95
N LEU A 72 -6.19 -11.98 5.86
CA LEU A 72 -5.45 -11.81 4.62
C LEU A 72 -3.95 -11.93 4.88
N ASP A 73 -3.31 -12.96 4.36
CA ASP A 73 -1.86 -13.06 4.27
C ASP A 73 -1.41 -12.82 2.83
N LEU A 74 -0.77 -11.68 2.57
CA LEU A 74 -0.22 -11.33 1.26
C LEU A 74 1.03 -12.16 0.87
N ALA A 75 1.57 -12.95 1.81
CA ALA A 75 2.64 -13.90 1.55
C ALA A 75 2.13 -15.29 1.10
N ASP A 76 0.82 -15.42 0.86
CA ASP A 76 0.17 -16.66 0.43
C ASP A 76 -0.94 -16.33 -0.58
N LEU A 77 -0.72 -16.64 -1.85
CA LEU A 77 -1.70 -16.38 -2.90
C LEU A 77 -3.01 -17.16 -2.72
N THR A 78 -2.99 -18.28 -2.01
CA THR A 78 -4.22 -19.00 -1.64
C THR A 78 -5.04 -18.17 -0.66
N SER A 79 -4.41 -17.58 0.35
CA SER A 79 -5.07 -16.65 1.27
C SER A 79 -5.64 -15.43 0.54
N VAL A 80 -4.89 -14.86 -0.40
CA VAL A 80 -5.35 -13.72 -1.22
C VAL A 80 -6.60 -14.09 -2.03
N LYS A 81 -6.62 -15.29 -2.62
CA LYS A 81 -7.76 -15.81 -3.40
C LYS A 81 -9.01 -15.97 -2.55
N VAL A 82 -8.89 -16.68 -1.42
CA VAL A 82 -10.02 -16.90 -0.50
C VAL A 82 -10.55 -15.57 0.05
N PHE A 83 -9.65 -14.66 0.42
CA PHE A 83 -10.06 -13.33 0.86
C PHE A 83 -10.86 -12.58 -0.22
N ALA A 84 -10.37 -12.58 -1.46
CA ALA A 84 -11.04 -11.89 -2.56
C ALA A 84 -12.41 -12.51 -2.85
N GLU A 85 -12.52 -13.84 -2.89
CA GLU A 85 -13.78 -14.58 -3.12
C GLU A 85 -14.86 -14.19 -2.10
N ASN A 86 -14.50 -14.00 -0.83
CA ASN A 86 -15.41 -13.56 0.23
C ASN A 86 -15.91 -12.11 0.09
N HIS A 87 -15.36 -11.35 -0.86
CA HIS A 87 -15.71 -9.92 -1.06
C HIS A 87 -16.18 -9.57 -2.47
N LEU A 88 -16.44 -10.56 -3.33
CA LEU A 88 -16.86 -10.34 -4.73
C LEU A 88 -18.33 -9.91 -4.87
N ASP A 89 -19.19 -10.29 -3.94
CA ASP A 89 -20.64 -10.06 -4.06
C ASP A 89 -21.00 -8.58 -3.88
N GLU A 90 -20.28 -7.86 -3.03
CA GLU A 90 -20.54 -6.46 -2.73
C GLU A 90 -19.66 -5.52 -3.59
N PRO A 91 -20.24 -4.39 -4.07
CA PRO A 91 -19.45 -3.34 -4.71
C PRO A 91 -18.35 -2.80 -3.78
N LEU A 92 -17.18 -2.48 -4.35
CA LEU A 92 -16.02 -1.98 -3.61
C LEU A 92 -15.65 -0.57 -4.10
N ASN A 93 -15.71 0.42 -3.19
CA ASN A 93 -15.38 1.81 -3.50
C ASN A 93 -13.89 2.11 -3.36
N PHE A 94 -13.24 1.55 -2.32
CA PHE A 94 -11.85 1.85 -1.98
C PHE A 94 -11.06 0.57 -1.69
N LEU A 95 -9.99 0.31 -2.46
CA LEU A 95 -8.98 -0.69 -2.15
C LEU A 95 -7.68 0.02 -1.78
N ILE A 96 -7.25 -0.07 -0.52
CA ILE A 96 -6.02 0.56 -0.03
C ILE A 96 -4.97 -0.53 0.20
N ASN A 97 -4.05 -0.68 -0.75
CA ASN A 97 -2.90 -1.57 -0.70
C ASN A 97 -1.80 -0.96 0.17
N ASN A 98 -2.00 -1.01 1.49
CA ASN A 98 -1.17 -0.35 2.49
C ASN A 98 -0.16 -1.29 3.15
N ALA A 99 -0.46 -2.57 3.31
CA ALA A 99 0.43 -3.52 3.97
C ALA A 99 1.83 -3.55 3.33
N GLY A 100 2.83 -3.86 4.13
CA GLY A 100 4.18 -4.02 3.60
C GLY A 100 5.20 -4.35 4.68
N ILE A 101 6.34 -4.82 4.24
CA ILE A 101 7.54 -5.05 5.04
C ILE A 101 8.69 -4.23 4.48
N MET A 102 9.68 -3.91 5.31
CA MET A 102 10.76 -3.01 4.95
C MET A 102 12.11 -3.55 5.37
N ALA A 103 13.02 -3.69 4.40
CA ALA A 103 14.44 -4.03 4.60
C ALA A 103 14.67 -5.22 5.56
N THR A 104 13.83 -6.25 5.47
CA THR A 104 13.92 -7.47 6.28
C THR A 104 15.09 -8.35 5.83
N PRO A 105 15.56 -9.31 6.64
CA PRO A 105 16.38 -10.40 6.13
C PRO A 105 15.71 -11.15 4.98
N TYR A 106 16.52 -11.81 4.12
CA TYR A 106 15.96 -12.62 3.05
C TYR A 106 15.01 -13.69 3.60
N ALA A 107 13.84 -13.75 3.04
CA ALA A 107 12.83 -14.77 3.27
C ALA A 107 12.03 -14.96 1.98
N GLN A 108 11.32 -16.04 1.87
CA GLN A 108 10.39 -16.30 0.79
C GLN A 108 8.96 -16.39 1.30
N THR A 109 8.01 -16.04 0.44
CA THR A 109 6.58 -16.29 0.64
C THR A 109 6.26 -17.78 0.50
N VAL A 110 5.03 -18.18 0.80
CA VAL A 110 4.55 -19.57 0.59
C VAL A 110 4.70 -19.98 -0.88
N ASP A 111 4.50 -19.02 -1.79
CA ASP A 111 4.58 -19.23 -3.24
C ASP A 111 6.02 -19.15 -3.79
N GLY A 112 7.03 -18.99 -2.93
CA GLY A 112 8.45 -18.97 -3.33
C GLY A 112 8.96 -17.62 -3.82
N PHE A 113 8.22 -16.52 -3.64
CA PHE A 113 8.68 -15.17 -3.98
C PHE A 113 9.58 -14.59 -2.89
N GLU A 114 10.53 -13.74 -3.27
CA GLU A 114 11.24 -12.90 -2.29
C GLU A 114 10.21 -12.09 -1.49
N ALA A 115 10.33 -12.09 -0.18
CA ALA A 115 9.25 -11.66 0.71
C ALA A 115 8.85 -10.18 0.55
N GLN A 116 9.79 -9.27 0.28
CA GLN A 116 9.44 -7.85 0.11
C GLN A 116 8.70 -7.61 -1.21
N MET A 117 9.15 -8.21 -2.29
CA MET A 117 8.47 -8.12 -3.58
C MET A 117 7.14 -8.87 -3.54
N GLY A 118 7.13 -10.07 -2.95
CA GLY A 118 5.92 -10.89 -2.80
C GLY A 118 4.81 -10.18 -2.04
N ILE A 119 5.10 -9.64 -0.85
CA ILE A 119 4.10 -9.00 0.00
C ILE A 119 3.75 -7.59 -0.48
N ASN A 120 4.77 -6.75 -0.78
CA ASN A 120 4.55 -5.35 -1.06
C ASN A 120 3.93 -5.11 -2.45
N HIS A 121 4.21 -6.01 -3.42
CA HIS A 121 3.77 -5.86 -4.80
C HIS A 121 2.93 -7.04 -5.31
N LEU A 122 3.48 -8.26 -5.42
CA LEU A 122 2.79 -9.38 -6.09
C LEU A 122 1.47 -9.76 -5.41
N GLY A 123 1.43 -9.83 -4.08
CA GLY A 123 0.21 -10.08 -3.32
C GLY A 123 -0.85 -9.01 -3.51
N HIS A 124 -0.45 -7.73 -3.59
CA HIS A 124 -1.37 -6.63 -3.86
C HIS A 124 -1.82 -6.57 -5.33
N PHE A 125 -0.93 -6.91 -6.28
CA PHE A 125 -1.31 -7.09 -7.68
C PHE A 125 -2.39 -8.16 -7.82
N ALA A 126 -2.16 -9.33 -7.21
CA ALA A 126 -3.12 -10.44 -7.20
C ALA A 126 -4.45 -10.03 -6.56
N LEU A 127 -4.41 -9.36 -5.41
CA LEU A 127 -5.60 -8.88 -4.70
C LEU A 127 -6.41 -7.89 -5.57
N ALA A 128 -5.75 -6.91 -6.17
CA ALA A 128 -6.40 -5.93 -7.03
C ALA A 128 -7.03 -6.59 -8.27
N ALA A 129 -6.32 -7.55 -8.89
CA ALA A 129 -6.82 -8.30 -10.03
C ALA A 129 -8.06 -9.15 -9.70
N LEU A 130 -8.05 -9.82 -8.56
CA LEU A 130 -9.17 -10.66 -8.10
C LEU A 130 -10.38 -9.83 -7.68
N LEU A 131 -10.17 -8.68 -7.03
CA LEU A 131 -11.25 -7.77 -6.62
C LEU A 131 -11.74 -6.85 -7.73
N TRP A 132 -11.16 -6.92 -8.93
CA TRP A 132 -11.53 -6.04 -10.03
C TRP A 132 -13.02 -6.10 -10.38
N SER A 133 -13.62 -7.30 -10.33
CA SER A 133 -15.06 -7.46 -10.59
C SER A 133 -15.97 -6.68 -9.61
N SER A 134 -15.53 -6.47 -8.37
CA SER A 134 -16.21 -5.67 -7.36
C SER A 134 -15.94 -4.17 -7.53
N LEU A 135 -14.69 -3.80 -7.83
CA LEU A 135 -14.29 -2.42 -8.08
C LEU A 135 -15.01 -1.83 -9.30
N LYS A 136 -15.09 -2.57 -10.41
CA LYS A 136 -15.74 -2.07 -11.65
C LYS A 136 -17.25 -1.87 -11.54
N LYS A 137 -17.91 -2.36 -10.48
CA LYS A 137 -19.34 -2.10 -10.21
C LYS A 137 -19.59 -0.65 -9.78
N ILE A 138 -18.58 0.08 -9.37
CA ILE A 138 -18.69 1.45 -8.84
C ILE A 138 -17.92 2.40 -9.76
N ASP A 139 -18.64 3.39 -10.29
CA ASP A 139 -18.01 4.50 -10.99
C ASP A 139 -17.08 5.26 -10.06
N ASN A 140 -15.87 5.56 -10.56
CA ASN A 140 -14.84 6.23 -9.78
C ASN A 140 -14.35 5.46 -8.53
N ALA A 141 -14.58 4.14 -8.46
CA ALA A 141 -13.91 3.32 -7.43
C ALA A 141 -12.39 3.55 -7.49
N ARG A 142 -11.74 3.45 -6.34
CA ARG A 142 -10.35 3.86 -6.21
C ARG A 142 -9.45 2.78 -5.65
N ILE A 143 -8.32 2.56 -6.34
CA ILE A 143 -7.21 1.75 -5.84
C ILE A 143 -6.11 2.71 -5.40
N VAL A 144 -5.62 2.56 -4.17
CA VAL A 144 -4.48 3.33 -3.64
C VAL A 144 -3.34 2.38 -3.32
N ASN A 145 -2.21 2.54 -4.00
CA ASN A 145 -1.00 1.77 -3.74
C ASN A 145 -0.05 2.56 -2.84
N VAL A 146 0.34 2.00 -1.70
CA VAL A 146 1.28 2.69 -0.80
C VAL A 146 2.71 2.39 -1.21
N SER A 147 3.41 3.43 -1.67
CA SER A 147 4.83 3.42 -2.00
C SER A 147 5.68 4.03 -0.85
N SER A 148 6.86 4.51 -1.16
CA SER A 148 7.81 5.15 -0.25
C SER A 148 8.76 6.05 -1.05
N SER A 149 9.37 7.04 -0.41
CA SER A 149 10.52 7.77 -0.97
C SER A 149 11.67 6.83 -1.35
N ALA A 150 11.73 5.63 -0.77
CA ALA A 150 12.69 4.57 -1.12
C ALA A 150 12.56 4.08 -2.58
N HIS A 151 11.44 4.32 -3.28
CA HIS A 151 11.30 4.01 -4.71
C HIS A 151 12.39 4.69 -5.56
N ARG A 152 12.95 5.83 -5.09
CA ARG A 152 14.02 6.55 -5.78
C ARG A 152 15.34 5.76 -5.80
N MET A 153 15.53 4.79 -4.88
CA MET A 153 16.65 3.84 -4.86
C MET A 153 16.36 2.60 -5.73
N GLY A 154 15.13 2.40 -6.12
CA GLY A 154 14.70 1.24 -6.90
C GLY A 154 15.29 1.26 -8.31
N LYS A 155 15.73 0.10 -8.77
CA LYS A 155 16.29 -0.14 -10.11
C LYS A 155 15.69 -1.42 -10.66
N LEU A 156 14.57 -1.31 -11.33
CA LEU A 156 14.00 -2.34 -12.20
C LEU A 156 14.26 -1.88 -13.62
N LEU A 157 15.11 -2.59 -14.35
CA LEU A 157 15.53 -2.21 -15.70
C LEU A 157 14.71 -2.93 -16.77
N ARG A 158 14.43 -4.21 -16.55
CA ARG A 158 13.65 -5.05 -17.42
C ARG A 158 12.34 -5.50 -16.78
N ALA A 159 12.33 -5.53 -15.45
CA ALA A 159 11.25 -6.06 -14.61
C ALA A 159 10.85 -7.50 -15.01
N ASP A 160 11.84 -8.30 -15.41
CA ASP A 160 11.70 -9.73 -15.66
C ASP A 160 11.64 -10.53 -14.34
N GLU A 161 11.45 -11.84 -14.45
CA GLU A 161 11.30 -12.71 -13.28
C GLU A 161 12.52 -12.70 -12.37
N GLU A 162 13.75 -12.57 -12.90
CA GLU A 162 14.97 -12.50 -12.09
C GLU A 162 15.08 -11.20 -11.28
N GLU A 163 14.63 -10.08 -11.84
CA GLU A 163 14.64 -8.79 -11.12
C GLU A 163 13.48 -8.69 -10.12
N VAL A 164 12.32 -9.28 -10.44
CA VAL A 164 11.12 -9.23 -9.60
C VAL A 164 11.20 -10.27 -8.47
N ASN A 165 11.72 -11.47 -8.75
CA ASN A 165 11.89 -12.53 -7.76
C ASN A 165 13.38 -12.84 -7.52
N ILE A 166 14.07 -11.89 -6.89
CA ILE A 166 15.52 -11.95 -6.72
C ILE A 166 15.97 -13.10 -5.82
N SER A 167 17.01 -13.81 -6.23
CA SER A 167 17.59 -14.92 -5.48
C SER A 167 18.38 -14.47 -4.23
N LYS A 168 18.57 -15.38 -3.28
CA LYS A 168 19.20 -15.11 -1.98
C LYS A 168 20.62 -14.55 -2.10
N ASP A 169 21.41 -15.01 -3.04
CA ASP A 169 22.81 -14.57 -3.27
C ASP A 169 22.87 -13.12 -3.77
N LYS A 170 21.91 -12.69 -4.58
CA LYS A 170 21.79 -11.32 -5.09
C LYS A 170 21.04 -10.38 -4.13
N TYR A 171 20.39 -10.90 -3.10
CA TYR A 171 19.53 -10.13 -2.21
C TYR A 171 20.29 -9.06 -1.43
N ARG A 172 19.75 -7.84 -1.44
CA ARG A 172 20.17 -6.71 -0.60
C ARG A 172 18.92 -6.01 -0.09
N ALA A 173 18.75 -5.99 1.23
CA ALA A 173 17.48 -5.61 1.88
C ALA A 173 16.92 -4.25 1.44
N TRP A 174 17.73 -3.20 1.42
CA TRP A 174 17.31 -1.85 1.03
C TRP A 174 17.06 -1.68 -0.47
N PRO A 175 17.95 -2.13 -1.38
CA PRO A 175 17.66 -2.12 -2.82
C PRO A 175 16.38 -2.86 -3.17
N VAL A 176 16.15 -4.04 -2.61
CA VAL A 176 14.94 -4.83 -2.88
C VAL A 176 13.69 -4.15 -2.32
N TYR A 177 13.79 -3.54 -1.12
CA TYR A 177 12.72 -2.68 -0.63
C TYR A 177 12.41 -1.53 -1.61
N GLY A 178 13.45 -0.83 -2.08
CA GLY A 178 13.32 0.21 -3.09
C GLY A 178 12.64 -0.29 -4.36
N ASN A 179 13.04 -1.48 -4.84
CA ASN A 179 12.42 -2.13 -6.01
C ASN A 179 10.94 -2.42 -5.78
N SER A 180 10.56 -2.95 -4.61
CA SER A 180 9.16 -3.23 -4.30
C SER A 180 8.28 -1.97 -4.27
N LYS A 181 8.85 -0.84 -3.83
CA LYS A 181 8.15 0.45 -3.79
C LYS A 181 8.13 1.16 -5.15
N LEU A 182 9.14 0.94 -5.99
CA LEU A 182 9.14 1.31 -7.39
C LEU A 182 8.10 0.49 -8.17
N ALA A 183 8.00 -0.81 -7.92
CA ALA A 183 7.02 -1.68 -8.52
C ALA A 183 5.57 -1.21 -8.28
N ASN A 184 5.26 -0.70 -7.08
CA ASN A 184 3.95 -0.14 -6.78
C ASN A 184 3.61 1.11 -7.62
N LEU A 185 4.59 1.95 -7.95
CA LEU A 185 4.40 3.09 -8.86
C LEU A 185 4.23 2.63 -10.32
N LEU A 186 5.11 1.73 -10.79
CA LEU A 186 5.02 1.15 -12.13
C LEU A 186 3.67 0.45 -12.35
N PHE A 187 3.20 -0.33 -11.37
CA PHE A 187 1.88 -0.95 -11.38
C PHE A 187 0.76 0.08 -11.46
N THR A 188 0.82 1.15 -10.67
CA THR A 188 -0.16 2.24 -10.70
C THR A 188 -0.24 2.87 -12.09
N TYR A 189 0.90 3.19 -12.70
CA TYR A 189 0.92 3.84 -13.99
C TYR A 189 0.49 2.92 -15.14
N GLU A 190 0.83 1.63 -15.08
CA GLU A 190 0.35 0.66 -16.08
C GLU A 190 -1.14 0.40 -15.93
N LEU A 191 -1.63 0.21 -14.71
CA LEU A 191 -3.06 0.05 -14.45
C LEU A 191 -3.85 1.27 -14.95
N ASN A 192 -3.36 2.48 -14.68
CA ASN A 192 -3.95 3.71 -15.20
C ASN A 192 -4.05 3.71 -16.74
N ARG A 193 -2.96 3.36 -17.44
CA ARG A 193 -2.96 3.27 -18.92
C ARG A 193 -4.01 2.28 -19.42
N LYS A 194 -4.08 1.10 -18.79
CA LYS A 194 -5.04 0.05 -19.15
C LYS A 194 -6.49 0.47 -18.89
N LEU A 195 -6.78 1.05 -17.73
CA LEU A 195 -8.12 1.55 -17.41
C LEU A 195 -8.58 2.61 -18.42
N LYS A 196 -7.71 3.56 -18.72
CA LYS A 196 -7.99 4.62 -19.71
C LYS A 196 -8.22 4.05 -21.11
N SER A 197 -7.41 3.08 -21.54
CA SER A 197 -7.55 2.42 -22.84
C SER A 197 -8.84 1.61 -22.94
N ALA A 198 -9.30 1.02 -21.87
CA ALA A 198 -10.52 0.24 -21.79
C ALA A 198 -11.78 1.09 -21.52
N GLY A 199 -11.65 2.43 -21.35
CA GLY A 199 -12.77 3.33 -21.10
C GLY A 199 -13.38 3.22 -19.70
N HIS A 200 -12.62 2.70 -18.73
CA HIS A 200 -13.08 2.57 -17.35
C HIS A 200 -12.97 3.89 -16.57
N SER A 201 -13.96 4.15 -15.71
CA SER A 201 -14.04 5.34 -14.85
C SER A 201 -13.28 5.18 -13.52
N GLN A 202 -12.89 3.95 -13.15
CA GLN A 202 -12.13 3.67 -11.93
C GLN A 202 -10.78 4.36 -11.98
N THR A 203 -10.29 4.78 -10.81
CA THR A 203 -9.02 5.49 -10.70
C THR A 203 -8.00 4.73 -9.85
N VAL A 204 -6.73 4.87 -10.20
CA VAL A 204 -5.62 4.34 -9.41
C VAL A 204 -4.64 5.44 -9.08
N THR A 205 -4.25 5.54 -7.82
CA THR A 205 -3.32 6.54 -7.30
C THR A 205 -2.25 5.88 -6.43
N THR A 206 -1.16 6.59 -6.21
CA THR A 206 -0.11 6.13 -5.29
C THR A 206 0.10 7.17 -4.20
N ALA A 207 0.43 6.72 -2.99
CA ALA A 207 0.79 7.60 -1.90
C ALA A 207 2.05 7.14 -1.18
N HIS A 208 2.79 8.07 -0.56
CA HIS A 208 3.82 7.74 0.41
C HIS A 208 3.68 8.59 1.68
N PRO A 209 3.99 7.98 2.83
CA PRO A 209 3.74 8.61 4.13
C PRO A 209 4.82 9.61 4.57
N GLY A 210 5.83 9.89 3.76
CA GLY A 210 7.03 10.55 4.23
C GLY A 210 7.81 9.69 5.24
N LEU A 211 8.49 10.32 6.19
CA LEU A 211 9.16 9.65 7.30
C LEU A 211 8.20 9.56 8.48
N SER A 212 7.57 8.42 8.65
CA SER A 212 6.57 8.20 9.71
C SER A 212 7.04 7.16 10.71
N ASN A 213 6.76 7.41 12.00
CA ASN A 213 7.02 6.46 13.06
C ASN A 213 5.96 5.35 13.02
N THR A 214 6.31 4.20 12.46
CA THR A 214 5.41 3.05 12.31
C THR A 214 6.10 1.76 12.74
N ASN A 215 5.31 0.72 13.04
CA ASN A 215 5.82 -0.62 13.41
C ASN A 215 6.63 -1.32 12.30
N LEU A 216 6.70 -0.76 11.07
CA LEU A 216 7.59 -1.27 10.02
C LEU A 216 9.06 -1.26 10.46
N GLN A 217 9.46 -0.30 11.30
CA GLN A 217 10.83 -0.19 11.80
C GLN A 217 11.21 -1.35 12.72
N SER A 218 10.26 -1.97 13.43
CA SER A 218 10.53 -3.13 14.30
C SER A 218 10.91 -4.41 13.51
N GLY A 219 10.44 -4.55 12.28
CA GLY A 219 10.80 -5.65 11.37
C GLY A 219 12.27 -5.60 10.91
N MET A 220 12.87 -4.41 10.82
CA MET A 220 14.27 -4.21 10.43
C MET A 220 15.27 -4.82 11.42
N MET A 221 14.88 -4.99 12.68
CA MET A 221 15.77 -5.39 13.79
C MET A 221 15.87 -6.90 14.00
N ARG A 222 15.01 -7.71 13.38
CA ARG A 222 15.05 -9.16 13.51
C ARG A 222 16.24 -9.75 12.73
N GLY A 223 17.17 -10.39 13.45
CA GLY A 223 18.26 -11.19 12.86
C GLY A 223 19.55 -10.44 12.48
N ARG A 224 19.76 -9.18 12.95
CA ARG A 224 21.00 -8.43 12.72
C ARG A 224 21.94 -8.45 13.92
N THR A 225 23.27 -8.34 13.66
CA THR A 225 24.30 -8.23 14.70
C THR A 225 24.09 -7.00 15.58
N GLU A 226 24.53 -7.05 16.84
CA GLU A 226 24.35 -5.95 17.82
C GLU A 226 24.86 -4.60 17.31
N LEU A 227 25.99 -4.57 16.61
CA LEU A 227 26.55 -3.34 16.03
C LEU A 227 25.57 -2.68 15.01
N PHE A 228 24.89 -3.48 14.19
CA PHE A 228 23.87 -2.97 13.27
C PHE A 228 22.59 -2.49 13.99
N LYS A 229 22.24 -3.16 15.10
CA LYS A 229 21.14 -2.74 15.96
C LYS A 229 21.44 -1.38 16.62
N ASP A 230 22.67 -1.15 17.04
CA ASP A 230 23.06 0.10 17.68
C ASP A 230 23.18 1.26 16.68
N ILE A 231 23.67 1.03 15.48
CA ILE A 231 23.66 2.03 14.40
C ILE A 231 22.21 2.32 13.96
N ALA A 232 21.38 1.30 13.80
CA ALA A 232 19.96 1.48 13.49
C ALA A 232 19.24 2.20 14.62
N LYS A 233 19.50 1.86 15.91
CA LYS A 233 18.97 2.58 17.08
C LYS A 233 19.46 4.03 17.13
N ALA A 234 20.74 4.29 16.84
CA ALA A 234 21.28 5.65 16.82
C ALA A 234 20.65 6.49 15.72
N LEU A 235 20.48 5.95 14.51
CA LEU A 235 19.76 6.60 13.40
C LEU A 235 18.27 6.76 13.70
N ILE A 236 17.63 5.78 14.31
CA ILE A 236 16.24 5.82 14.76
C ILE A 236 16.09 6.84 15.89
N ASN A 237 16.98 6.84 16.89
CA ASN A 237 16.93 7.76 18.01
C ASN A 237 17.31 9.20 17.62
N ALA A 238 18.26 9.40 16.73
CA ALA A 238 18.60 10.71 16.18
C ALA A 238 17.51 11.26 15.24
N GLY A 239 16.77 10.38 14.53
CA GLY A 239 15.69 10.76 13.61
C GLY A 239 14.29 10.80 14.25
N ASN A 240 14.04 10.01 15.29
CA ASN A 240 12.69 9.76 15.81
C ASN A 240 12.05 10.93 16.59
N SER A 241 12.84 11.84 17.14
CA SER A 241 12.24 12.93 17.94
C SER A 241 12.02 14.25 17.19
N ILE A 242 12.66 14.42 16.02
CA ILE A 242 12.61 15.71 15.30
C ILE A 242 12.13 15.55 13.84
N VAL A 243 12.30 14.41 13.20
CA VAL A 243 12.08 14.23 11.74
C VAL A 243 10.86 13.36 11.40
N ALA A 244 10.56 12.33 12.17
CA ALA A 244 9.42 11.44 11.90
C ALA A 244 8.09 12.08 12.35
N GLN A 245 7.08 12.01 11.48
CA GLN A 245 5.73 12.42 11.84
C GLN A 245 4.91 11.29 12.48
N SER A 246 3.80 11.63 13.16
CA SER A 246 2.88 10.65 13.72
C SER A 246 2.27 9.76 12.63
N ALA A 247 1.80 8.56 12.99
CA ALA A 247 1.08 7.70 12.06
C ALA A 247 -0.17 8.39 11.48
N GLN A 248 -0.85 9.21 12.27
CA GLN A 248 -2.00 10.00 11.84
C GLN A 248 -1.63 10.97 10.71
N MET A 249 -0.55 11.74 10.86
CA MET A 249 -0.07 12.64 9.82
C MET A 249 0.46 11.87 8.60
N GLY A 250 1.16 10.76 8.83
CA GLY A 250 1.69 9.91 7.77
C GLY A 250 0.61 9.19 6.95
N ALA A 251 -0.58 8.99 7.50
CA ALA A 251 -1.70 8.42 6.79
C ALA A 251 -2.42 9.42 5.87
N LEU A 252 -2.26 10.74 6.10
CA LEU A 252 -2.97 11.75 5.31
C LEU A 252 -2.76 11.61 3.78
N PRO A 253 -1.55 11.34 3.25
CA PRO A 253 -1.36 11.17 1.81
C PRO A 253 -2.22 10.04 1.22
N GLN A 254 -2.28 8.87 1.86
CA GLN A 254 -3.07 7.74 1.35
C GLN A 254 -4.58 7.93 1.57
N ILE A 255 -4.98 8.62 2.64
CA ILE A 255 -6.38 9.00 2.84
C ILE A 255 -6.81 10.01 1.76
N TYR A 256 -6.01 11.06 1.54
CA TYR A 256 -6.25 12.04 0.47
C TYR A 256 -6.32 11.37 -0.89
N ALA A 257 -5.39 10.44 -1.19
CA ALA A 257 -5.38 9.66 -2.41
C ALA A 257 -6.66 8.84 -2.60
N ALA A 258 -7.25 8.34 -1.51
CA ALA A 258 -8.50 7.59 -1.54
C ALA A 258 -9.74 8.47 -1.79
N VAL A 259 -9.84 9.61 -1.09
CA VAL A 259 -11.14 10.32 -0.98
C VAL A 259 -11.22 11.64 -1.74
N ASN A 260 -10.10 12.18 -2.26
CA ASN A 260 -10.14 13.46 -2.96
C ASN A 260 -10.77 13.30 -4.35
N PRO A 261 -11.93 13.93 -4.62
CA PRO A 261 -12.63 13.77 -5.89
C PRO A 261 -11.93 14.43 -7.09
N HIS A 262 -10.95 15.30 -6.84
CA HIS A 262 -10.23 16.03 -7.90
C HIS A 262 -9.03 15.24 -8.44
N LEU A 263 -8.66 14.12 -7.83
CA LEU A 263 -7.65 13.23 -8.39
C LEU A 263 -8.28 12.41 -9.51
N THR A 264 -7.62 12.44 -10.65
CA THR A 264 -8.13 11.79 -11.86
C THR A 264 -7.54 10.40 -12.02
N ASN A 265 -6.21 10.31 -12.19
CA ASN A 265 -5.58 9.00 -12.37
C ASN A 265 -4.04 9.11 -12.41
N GLY A 266 -3.38 8.19 -11.70
CA GLY A 266 -1.93 8.07 -11.71
C GLY A 266 -1.21 9.10 -10.84
N GLU A 267 -1.92 9.95 -10.07
CA GLU A 267 -1.24 10.90 -9.21
C GLU A 267 -0.48 10.20 -8.09
N TYR A 268 0.69 10.75 -7.79
CA TYR A 268 1.51 10.36 -6.65
C TYR A 268 1.39 11.41 -5.55
N ILE A 269 0.95 10.99 -4.38
CA ILE A 269 0.66 11.88 -3.25
C ILE A 269 1.71 11.70 -2.17
N GLY A 270 2.30 12.81 -1.74
CA GLY A 270 3.27 12.83 -0.65
C GLY A 270 3.08 14.04 0.26
N PRO A 271 3.84 14.14 1.36
CA PRO A 271 3.84 15.32 2.24
C PRO A 271 4.41 16.57 1.55
N ASP A 272 3.91 17.75 1.93
CA ASP A 272 4.29 19.04 1.35
C ASP A 272 5.57 19.65 1.95
N GLY A 273 6.14 19.04 2.99
CA GLY A 273 7.32 19.56 3.67
C GLY A 273 8.63 19.27 2.92
N VAL A 274 9.74 19.73 3.53
CA VAL A 274 11.08 19.62 2.94
C VAL A 274 11.43 18.15 2.68
N PHE A 275 11.90 17.88 1.46
CA PHE A 275 12.21 16.52 0.95
C PHE A 275 11.04 15.52 1.10
N GLU A 276 9.80 16.00 1.15
CA GLU A 276 8.63 15.16 1.35
C GLU A 276 8.69 14.32 2.64
N ALA A 277 9.46 14.79 3.66
CA ALA A 277 9.69 14.04 4.89
C ALA A 277 8.47 14.03 5.81
N LYS A 278 7.76 15.14 5.88
CA LYS A 278 6.55 15.34 6.72
C LYS A 278 5.69 16.46 6.16
N GLY A 279 4.44 16.52 6.57
CA GLY A 279 3.53 17.60 6.18
C GLY A 279 2.17 17.11 5.71
N TYR A 280 1.46 18.00 5.03
CA TYR A 280 0.12 17.75 4.49
C TYR A 280 0.19 17.15 3.08
N PRO A 281 -0.87 16.45 2.63
CA PRO A 281 -0.85 15.80 1.34
C PRO A 281 -0.82 16.81 0.19
N LYS A 282 0.04 16.53 -0.80
CA LYS A 282 0.06 17.21 -2.10
C LYS A 282 0.45 16.22 -3.21
N ILE A 283 0.18 16.57 -4.46
CA ILE A 283 0.72 15.84 -5.61
C ILE A 283 2.23 16.12 -5.69
N VAL A 284 3.02 15.05 -5.78
CA VAL A 284 4.49 15.08 -5.85
C VAL A 284 4.99 14.32 -7.08
N ALA A 285 6.25 14.58 -7.46
CA ALA A 285 6.86 13.90 -8.59
C ALA A 285 7.46 12.55 -8.18
N SER A 286 7.18 11.50 -8.95
CA SER A 286 7.89 10.24 -8.86
C SER A 286 9.26 10.29 -9.55
N SER A 287 10.08 9.24 -9.37
CA SER A 287 11.37 9.12 -10.07
C SER A 287 11.17 8.87 -11.57
N ALA A 288 12.20 9.20 -12.38
CA ALA A 288 12.21 8.90 -13.82
C ALA A 288 12.02 7.38 -14.09
N ASN A 289 12.63 6.51 -13.25
CA ASN A 289 12.45 5.05 -13.38
C ASN A 289 10.99 4.63 -13.24
N ALA A 290 10.21 5.29 -12.39
CA ALA A 290 8.79 5.00 -12.23
C ALA A 290 7.96 5.37 -13.46
N GLN A 291 8.41 6.31 -14.28
CA GLN A 291 7.72 6.76 -15.49
C GLN A 291 8.04 5.91 -16.73
N ASN A 292 8.90 4.90 -16.62
CA ASN A 292 9.26 4.05 -17.76
C ASN A 292 8.09 3.10 -18.10
N ALA A 293 7.42 3.40 -19.22
CA ALA A 293 6.23 2.65 -19.64
C ALA A 293 6.54 1.20 -20.07
N GLU A 294 7.71 0.97 -20.67
CA GLU A 294 8.15 -0.37 -21.07
C GLU A 294 8.40 -1.26 -19.85
N VAL A 295 9.14 -0.74 -18.86
CA VAL A 295 9.39 -1.46 -17.62
C VAL A 295 8.09 -1.71 -16.85
N ALA A 296 7.15 -0.77 -16.85
CA ALA A 296 5.85 -0.94 -16.21
C ALA A 296 5.00 -2.02 -16.90
N HIS A 297 5.02 -2.08 -18.22
CA HIS A 297 4.37 -3.13 -19.01
C HIS A 297 4.99 -4.50 -18.73
N ASN A 298 6.31 -4.61 -18.74
CA ASN A 298 7.02 -5.85 -18.45
C ASN A 298 6.73 -6.31 -17.01
N LEU A 299 6.76 -5.41 -16.02
CA LEU A 299 6.38 -5.74 -14.64
C LEU A 299 4.97 -6.32 -14.55
N TRP A 300 4.02 -5.76 -15.30
CA TRP A 300 2.66 -6.27 -15.37
C TRP A 300 2.63 -7.71 -15.86
N LEU A 301 3.26 -7.99 -17.00
CA LEU A 301 3.31 -9.34 -17.58
C LEU A 301 4.01 -10.34 -16.64
N THR A 302 5.13 -9.93 -16.04
CA THR A 302 5.87 -10.72 -15.07
C THR A 302 5.02 -10.99 -13.82
N SER A 303 4.27 -10.00 -13.32
CA SER A 303 3.37 -10.18 -12.17
C SER A 303 2.26 -11.15 -12.49
N GLU A 304 1.66 -11.09 -13.69
CA GLU A 304 0.68 -12.09 -14.14
C GLU A 304 1.27 -13.50 -14.24
N THR A 305 2.49 -13.62 -14.75
CA THR A 305 3.18 -14.91 -14.90
C THR A 305 3.49 -15.53 -13.55
N LEU A 306 4.14 -14.77 -12.66
CA LEU A 306 4.55 -15.25 -11.34
C LEU A 306 3.35 -15.60 -10.46
N THR A 307 2.30 -14.78 -10.46
CA THR A 307 1.11 -15.03 -9.64
C THR A 307 0.14 -16.03 -10.25
N GLY A 308 0.24 -16.31 -11.55
CA GLY A 308 -0.75 -17.10 -12.31
C GLY A 308 -2.12 -16.42 -12.41
N ILE A 309 -2.22 -15.14 -12.04
CA ILE A 309 -3.49 -14.40 -12.00
C ILE A 309 -3.50 -13.34 -13.12
N LYS A 310 -4.46 -13.46 -14.04
CA LYS A 310 -4.67 -12.48 -15.11
C LYS A 310 -5.55 -11.34 -14.62
N PHE A 311 -5.10 -10.11 -14.81
CA PHE A 311 -5.88 -8.91 -14.48
C PHE A 311 -6.78 -8.56 -15.69
N LYS A 312 -8.00 -9.04 -15.66
CA LYS A 312 -8.99 -8.88 -16.75
C LYS A 312 -9.69 -7.52 -16.66
N ILE A 313 -9.05 -6.48 -17.17
CA ILE A 313 -9.60 -5.11 -17.31
C ILE A 313 -10.56 -5.07 -18.49
#